data_baa471ffb447674871ce11854c2c3d13
#
_entry.id   baa471ffb447674871ce11854c2c3d13
#
_cell.length_a   1.000
_cell.length_b   1.000
_cell.length_c   1.000
_cell.angle_alpha   90.00
_cell.angle_beta   90.00
_cell.angle_gamma   90.00
#
_symmetry.space_group_name_H-M   'P 1'
#
loop_
_entity.id
_entity.type
_entity.pdbx_description
1 polymer ?
#
loop_
_entity_poly.entity_id
_entity_poly.type
_entity_poly.pdbx_seq_one_letter_code
_entity_poly.pdbx_strand_id
1 'polypeptide(L)'
;MKAVAVISLAIAGLVLAGAIILGSSGPRSAPRTASGNTATPASACTSSAPTTQSAAESVTAAMPAAALRHQRNSLSSLRTAVLPTSPAGCTAGGTAWDPGNIISDSVFYNSSSMTTAQIRDFITTKGTNCTTAWCLKSLRTTVPPQPADQYCTAIAGGADLDAATVISTVTQACGINPQVMLITLQKESQLLDRTGPTESTYNAAWGWHCPDTGPGGSANCDPAYAGFFNQGYGMAKQWSRYRVDPDKYTYQAGETVDILWNVAESGCGEASVTIANQATAALYNYTPYQPNAASLAAYPGEGDSCSSYGNRNFFYMFNKEFGSTGGGKNTEATGSGAVVANGPDVTIPNNPNVTPAIAGRTIKAPNEAVATGLAAGFSALGLPYVWGGGGSGAGPNNGCARGGGDYNSCGSEIGFDCSGLTAYVMKNAGFSIPDNSGTQRAGGTSVSWDQGLPGDIVGFPGHVAIYLGEIDGTPYILEASWVGTPIHIVPLTRSDHDPQLHRYWT
;
A
#
# COMPACT_ATOMS: atom_id res chain seq x y z
N MET A 1 -26.94 -20.39 5.81
CA MET A 1 -26.82 -19.22 6.72
C MET A 1 -26.54 -18.04 5.81
N LYS A 2 -27.38 -17.03 5.81
CA LYS A 2 -27.30 -15.89 4.89
C LYS A 2 -26.06 -15.05 5.19
N ALA A 3 -25.22 -14.83 4.19
CA ALA A 3 -24.10 -13.91 4.28
C ALA A 3 -24.64 -12.49 4.48
N VAL A 4 -24.23 -11.83 5.57
CA VAL A 4 -24.50 -10.41 5.79
C VAL A 4 -23.38 -9.65 5.10
N ALA A 5 -23.71 -8.96 4.02
CA ALA A 5 -22.80 -8.02 3.38
C ALA A 5 -22.58 -6.85 4.35
N VAL A 6 -21.35 -6.63 4.76
CA VAL A 6 -20.97 -5.45 5.54
C VAL A 6 -20.77 -4.30 4.57
N ILE A 7 -21.69 -3.37 4.53
CA ILE A 7 -21.61 -2.16 3.71
C ILE A 7 -21.01 -1.06 4.61
N SER A 8 -19.79 -0.63 4.32
CA SER A 8 -19.21 0.55 4.96
C SER A 8 -19.49 1.78 4.11
N LEU A 9 -20.47 2.59 4.50
CA LEU A 9 -20.67 3.92 3.94
C LEU A 9 -19.78 4.94 4.66
N ALA A 10 -19.11 5.80 3.88
CA ALA A 10 -18.39 6.93 4.42
C ALA A 10 -19.37 7.93 5.04
N ILE A 11 -19.23 8.23 6.32
CA ILE A 11 -20.03 9.25 7.01
C ILE A 11 -19.56 10.63 6.55
N ALA A 12 -20.36 11.31 5.73
CA ALA A 12 -20.24 12.73 5.52
C ALA A 12 -20.80 13.47 6.74
N GLY A 13 -19.91 13.99 7.59
CA GLY A 13 -20.31 14.82 8.72
C GLY A 13 -20.86 16.18 8.26
N LEU A 14 -22.16 16.37 8.32
CA LEU A 14 -22.82 17.65 8.12
C LEU A 14 -22.62 18.53 9.36
N VAL A 15 -21.72 19.53 9.27
CA VAL A 15 -21.64 20.60 10.28
C VAL A 15 -22.56 21.73 9.84
N LEU A 16 -23.72 21.86 10.48
CA LEU A 16 -24.55 23.07 10.40
C LEU A 16 -23.90 24.17 11.24
N ALA A 17 -23.35 25.20 10.57
CA ALA A 17 -22.97 26.44 11.21
C ALA A 17 -24.15 27.41 11.17
N GLY A 18 -24.74 27.67 12.33
CA GLY A 18 -25.73 28.77 12.51
C GLY A 18 -25.05 30.12 12.47
N ALA A 19 -25.50 30.97 11.56
CA ALA A 19 -25.07 32.36 11.44
C ALA A 19 -25.74 33.22 12.50
N ILE A 20 -24.96 34.02 13.25
CA ILE A 20 -25.43 35.20 13.96
C ILE A 20 -24.73 36.43 13.36
N ILE A 21 -25.52 37.30 12.80
CA ILE A 21 -25.14 38.60 12.27
C ILE A 21 -25.08 39.61 13.42
N LEU A 22 -24.02 40.38 13.55
CA LEU A 22 -24.07 41.75 14.05
C LEU A 22 -22.92 42.56 13.42
N GLY A 23 -23.28 43.70 12.84
CA GLY A 23 -22.43 44.57 12.09
C GLY A 23 -21.73 45.66 12.91
N SER A 24 -20.75 46.30 12.29
CA SER A 24 -20.59 47.77 12.23
C SER A 24 -19.34 48.19 11.46
N SER A 25 -19.57 48.99 10.46
CA SER A 25 -18.87 50.22 9.94
C SER A 25 -17.35 50.41 10.04
N GLY A 26 -16.73 50.54 8.92
CA GLY A 26 -15.70 51.23 8.18
C GLY A 26 -14.70 52.20 8.88
N PRO A 27 -13.76 52.90 8.18
CA PRO A 27 -13.62 53.17 6.75
C PRO A 27 -12.19 53.05 6.11
N ARG A 28 -12.16 52.99 4.80
CA ARG A 28 -11.21 53.43 3.74
C ARG A 28 -9.77 53.81 4.07
N SER A 29 -8.82 53.24 3.31
CA SER A 29 -7.85 54.00 2.49
C SER A 29 -7.15 53.06 1.49
N ALA A 30 -7.13 53.43 0.22
CA ALA A 30 -6.27 52.98 -0.88
C ALA A 30 -5.27 54.12 -1.18
N PRO A 31 -4.38 54.01 -2.19
CA PRO A 31 -3.63 52.90 -2.78
C PRO A 31 -2.12 53.22 -2.86
N ARG A 32 -1.27 52.26 -3.21
CA ARG A 32 0.00 52.50 -3.92
C ARG A 32 0.41 51.35 -4.80
N THR A 33 0.68 51.73 -6.03
CA THR A 33 1.24 51.06 -7.19
C THR A 33 2.70 50.56 -6.98
N ALA A 34 3.07 49.41 -7.53
CA ALA A 34 4.13 49.26 -8.51
C ALA A 34 4.42 47.81 -8.86
N SER A 35 4.40 47.58 -10.16
CA SER A 35 5.37 46.80 -11.00
C SER A 35 5.52 45.30 -10.72
N GLY A 36 4.96 44.40 -11.48
CA GLY A 36 5.41 43.91 -12.76
C GLY A 36 6.41 42.77 -12.63
N ASN A 37 5.93 41.50 -12.63
CA ASN A 37 6.62 40.42 -13.30
C ASN A 37 5.61 39.37 -13.75
N THR A 38 5.58 39.18 -15.04
CA THR A 38 4.76 38.28 -15.81
C THR A 38 5.17 36.84 -15.55
N ALA A 39 4.29 36.10 -14.87
CA ALA A 39 4.31 34.62 -14.90
C ALA A 39 3.16 34.17 -15.81
N THR A 40 3.50 33.41 -16.83
CA THR A 40 2.59 32.79 -17.77
C THR A 40 1.67 31.80 -17.05
N PRO A 41 0.34 31.85 -17.25
CA PRO A 41 -0.54 30.87 -16.61
C PRO A 41 -0.47 29.54 -17.36
N ALA A 42 -0.36 28.47 -16.58
CA ALA A 42 -0.53 27.11 -17.05
C ALA A 42 -1.94 26.91 -17.61
N SER A 43 -2.00 26.29 -18.78
CA SER A 43 -3.24 26.00 -19.52
C SER A 43 -4.22 25.19 -18.68
N ALA A 44 -5.37 25.74 -18.43
CA ALA A 44 -6.53 25.03 -17.90
C ALA A 44 -7.10 24.12 -19.00
N CYS A 45 -7.32 22.86 -18.68
CA CYS A 45 -8.05 21.92 -19.53
C CYS A 45 -9.52 22.29 -19.55
N THR A 46 -9.98 22.90 -20.63
CA THR A 46 -11.42 23.08 -20.89
C THR A 46 -11.92 21.91 -21.70
N SER A 47 -12.83 21.10 -21.12
CA SER A 47 -13.58 20.08 -21.84
C SER A 47 -14.87 20.68 -22.38
N SER A 48 -15.04 20.69 -23.69
CA SER A 48 -16.32 20.92 -24.34
C SER A 48 -17.04 19.58 -24.49
N ALA A 49 -18.23 19.50 -23.90
CA ALA A 49 -19.16 18.37 -24.05
C ALA A 49 -19.96 18.49 -25.35
N PRO A 50 -20.26 17.38 -26.04
CA PRO A 50 -21.32 17.36 -27.04
C PRO A 50 -22.65 16.93 -26.39
N THR A 51 -23.64 17.78 -26.52
CA THR A 51 -25.05 17.51 -26.27
C THR A 51 -25.63 16.61 -27.35
N THR A 52 -26.25 15.49 -26.96
CA THR A 52 -27.38 14.91 -27.71
C THR A 52 -28.40 14.31 -26.77
N GLN A 53 -29.62 14.81 -26.88
CA GLN A 53 -30.86 14.28 -26.31
C GLN A 53 -31.28 13.00 -27.04
N SER A 54 -31.89 12.02 -26.35
CA SER A 54 -33.20 11.47 -26.70
C SER A 54 -33.60 10.30 -25.82
N ALA A 55 -34.71 10.51 -25.16
CA ALA A 55 -35.90 9.67 -25.01
C ALA A 55 -35.83 8.36 -24.21
N ALA A 56 -36.62 8.42 -23.16
CA ALA A 56 -37.05 7.37 -22.24
C ALA A 56 -37.92 6.28 -22.92
N GLU A 57 -37.85 5.06 -22.35
CA GLU A 57 -39.07 4.31 -22.06
C GLU A 57 -38.81 3.31 -20.92
N SER A 58 -39.71 3.37 -19.96
CA SER A 58 -39.78 2.54 -18.76
C SER A 58 -40.34 1.16 -19.06
N VAL A 59 -39.75 0.08 -18.50
CA VAL A 59 -40.51 -1.10 -18.10
C VAL A 59 -39.91 -1.68 -16.80
N THR A 60 -40.69 -1.60 -15.75
CA THR A 60 -40.52 -2.28 -14.47
C THR A 60 -40.89 -3.76 -14.57
N ALA A 61 -40.00 -4.68 -14.16
CA ALA A 61 -40.41 -5.95 -13.58
C ALA A 61 -39.29 -6.54 -12.72
N ALA A 62 -39.59 -6.74 -11.47
CA ALA A 62 -38.76 -7.41 -10.49
C ALA A 62 -38.69 -8.92 -10.76
N MET A 63 -37.47 -9.51 -10.72
CA MET A 63 -37.28 -10.96 -10.64
C MET A 63 -36.13 -11.32 -9.67
N PRO A 64 -36.25 -12.45 -8.95
CA PRO A 64 -35.35 -12.81 -7.85
C PRO A 64 -34.02 -13.41 -8.30
N ALA A 65 -32.98 -13.23 -7.50
CA ALA A 65 -31.56 -13.50 -7.71
C ALA A 65 -31.11 -14.96 -7.98
N ALA A 66 -32.01 -15.88 -8.28
CA ALA A 66 -31.67 -17.29 -8.48
C ALA A 66 -31.60 -17.74 -9.99
N ALA A 67 -31.87 -16.85 -10.93
CA ALA A 67 -31.98 -17.22 -12.35
C ALA A 67 -30.77 -16.83 -13.24
N LEU A 68 -29.72 -16.25 -12.68
CA LEU A 68 -28.59 -15.69 -13.46
C LEU A 68 -27.43 -16.66 -13.74
N ARG A 69 -27.54 -17.94 -13.40
CA ARG A 69 -26.45 -18.93 -13.65
C ARG A 69 -26.56 -19.75 -14.94
N HIS A 70 -27.56 -19.57 -15.78
CA HIS A 70 -27.77 -20.49 -16.92
C HIS A 70 -27.87 -19.84 -18.31
N GLN A 71 -27.44 -18.61 -18.52
CA GLN A 71 -27.48 -17.98 -19.86
C GLN A 71 -26.15 -17.42 -20.39
N ARG A 72 -25.01 -18.06 -20.06
CA ARG A 72 -23.71 -17.67 -20.61
C ARG A 72 -23.17 -18.48 -21.78
N ASN A 73 -23.97 -19.28 -22.44
CA ASN A 73 -23.52 -20.02 -23.63
C ASN A 73 -24.45 -19.78 -24.82
N SER A 74 -24.29 -18.66 -25.48
CA SER A 74 -24.60 -18.44 -26.90
C SER A 74 -24.63 -16.95 -27.20
N LEU A 75 -23.54 -16.43 -27.74
CA LEU A 75 -23.48 -15.32 -28.70
C LEU A 75 -22.02 -14.89 -28.90
N SER A 76 -21.29 -15.76 -29.64
CA SER A 76 -20.08 -15.31 -30.31
C SER A 76 -20.50 -14.74 -31.65
N SER A 77 -20.50 -13.45 -31.84
CA SER A 77 -20.14 -12.79 -33.12
C SER A 77 -20.13 -11.27 -32.99
N LEU A 78 -18.96 -10.72 -33.24
CA LEU A 78 -18.70 -9.40 -33.84
C LEU A 78 -19.35 -8.16 -33.22
N ARG A 79 -18.60 -7.47 -32.37
CA ARG A 79 -18.44 -6.00 -32.49
C ARG A 79 -17.06 -5.60 -31.93
N THR A 80 -16.22 -5.08 -32.81
CA THR A 80 -15.03 -4.31 -32.46
C THR A 80 -15.51 -3.06 -31.72
N ALA A 81 -15.58 -3.13 -30.39
CA ALA A 81 -15.80 -1.97 -29.56
C ALA A 81 -14.43 -1.32 -29.33
N VAL A 82 -14.27 -0.13 -29.87
CA VAL A 82 -13.19 0.77 -29.48
C VAL A 82 -13.35 1.01 -27.98
N LEU A 83 -12.41 0.47 -27.19
CA LEU A 83 -12.32 0.73 -25.75
C LEU A 83 -12.13 2.26 -25.58
N PRO A 84 -12.95 2.92 -24.75
CA PRO A 84 -12.65 4.28 -24.36
C PRO A 84 -11.35 4.26 -23.56
N THR A 85 -10.32 4.91 -24.09
CA THR A 85 -9.09 5.21 -23.36
C THR A 85 -9.48 6.02 -22.12
N SER A 86 -9.26 5.47 -20.93
CA SER A 86 -9.38 6.21 -19.69
C SER A 86 -8.55 7.50 -19.79
N PRO A 87 -9.09 8.66 -19.40
CA PRO A 87 -8.30 9.88 -19.40
C PRO A 87 -7.13 9.71 -18.43
N ALA A 88 -5.94 10.11 -18.89
CA ALA A 88 -4.73 10.12 -18.09
C ALA A 88 -4.99 10.89 -16.79
N GLY A 89 -4.89 10.19 -15.64
CA GLY A 89 -5.16 10.77 -14.34
C GLY A 89 -4.17 11.88 -14.00
N CYS A 90 -4.68 12.98 -13.49
CA CYS A 90 -3.87 14.03 -12.91
C CYS A 90 -3.18 13.49 -11.65
N THR A 91 -1.85 13.45 -11.66
CA THR A 91 -1.02 12.97 -10.56
C THR A 91 -0.89 14.02 -9.46
N ALA A 92 -1.48 13.76 -8.31
CA ALA A 92 -1.02 14.33 -7.06
C ALA A 92 -0.10 13.30 -6.38
N GLY A 93 1.22 13.51 -6.47
CA GLY A 93 2.22 12.74 -5.70
C GLY A 93 2.34 11.24 -6.02
N GLY A 94 3.04 10.89 -7.05
CA GLY A 94 3.97 9.74 -7.11
C GLY A 94 3.42 8.33 -7.32
N THR A 95 2.15 8.00 -7.15
CA THR A 95 1.64 6.65 -7.41
C THR A 95 0.30 6.74 -8.15
N ALA A 96 0.25 6.21 -9.37
CA ALA A 96 -0.98 6.18 -10.14
C ALA A 96 -1.95 5.14 -9.53
N TRP A 97 -3.20 5.54 -9.32
CA TRP A 97 -4.27 4.64 -8.93
C TRP A 97 -4.48 3.54 -9.98
N ASP A 98 -4.51 2.29 -9.54
CA ASP A 98 -4.94 1.14 -10.35
C ASP A 98 -6.04 0.39 -9.61
N PRO A 99 -7.27 0.36 -10.12
CA PRO A 99 -8.35 -0.36 -9.48
C PRO A 99 -8.11 -1.87 -9.39
N GLY A 100 -7.34 -2.44 -10.32
CA GLY A 100 -7.00 -3.87 -10.33
C GLY A 100 -5.84 -4.24 -9.40
N ASN A 101 -5.04 -3.26 -8.97
CA ASN A 101 -3.84 -3.50 -8.17
C ASN A 101 -3.64 -2.39 -7.13
N ILE A 102 -4.54 -2.31 -6.15
CA ILE A 102 -4.54 -1.24 -5.13
C ILE A 102 -3.35 -1.37 -4.20
N ILE A 103 -3.03 -2.60 -3.79
CA ILE A 103 -1.91 -2.95 -2.91
C ILE A 103 -1.44 -4.36 -3.23
N SER A 104 -0.14 -4.59 -3.19
CA SER A 104 0.40 -5.94 -3.42
C SER A 104 0.20 -6.86 -2.22
N ASP A 105 0.15 -8.18 -2.48
CA ASP A 105 0.10 -9.20 -1.43
C ASP A 105 1.32 -9.11 -0.50
N SER A 106 2.50 -8.85 -1.07
CA SER A 106 3.75 -8.73 -0.31
C SER A 106 3.75 -7.58 0.68
N VAL A 107 3.05 -6.50 0.38
CA VAL A 107 2.87 -5.38 1.32
C VAL A 107 1.74 -5.69 2.31
N PHE A 108 0.57 -6.11 1.82
CA PHE A 108 -0.62 -6.28 2.67
C PHE A 108 -0.44 -7.34 3.76
N TYR A 109 0.23 -8.45 3.44
CA TYR A 109 0.40 -9.61 4.34
C TYR A 109 1.77 -9.65 5.04
N ASN A 110 2.54 -8.55 5.01
CA ASN A 110 3.80 -8.43 5.73
C ASN A 110 3.57 -8.04 7.20
N SER A 111 3.32 -9.02 8.06
CA SER A 111 3.07 -8.80 9.49
C SER A 111 4.30 -8.31 10.27
N SER A 112 5.50 -8.37 9.68
CA SER A 112 6.75 -7.90 10.27
C SER A 112 7.22 -6.53 9.77
N SER A 113 6.39 -5.80 9.00
CA SER A 113 6.74 -4.50 8.42
C SER A 113 7.06 -3.40 9.45
N MET A 114 6.57 -3.54 10.68
CA MET A 114 6.86 -2.65 11.80
C MET A 114 7.01 -3.43 13.09
N THR A 115 8.01 -3.07 13.89
CA THR A 115 8.12 -3.52 15.29
C THR A 115 7.08 -2.82 16.16
N THR A 116 6.78 -3.37 17.33
CA THR A 116 5.89 -2.75 18.32
C THR A 116 6.38 -1.34 18.72
N ALA A 117 7.69 -1.13 18.80
CA ALA A 117 8.27 0.18 19.08
C ALA A 117 7.98 1.18 17.95
N GLN A 118 8.17 0.80 16.71
CA GLN A 118 7.86 1.64 15.54
C GLN A 118 6.37 1.98 15.43
N ILE A 119 5.48 1.03 15.75
CA ILE A 119 4.03 1.28 15.83
C ILE A 119 3.74 2.33 16.91
N ARG A 120 4.37 2.20 18.09
CA ARG A 120 4.20 3.14 19.21
C ARG A 120 4.69 4.54 18.87
N ASP A 121 5.84 4.65 18.24
CA ASP A 121 6.41 5.93 17.81
C ASP A 121 5.53 6.60 16.75
N PHE A 122 4.99 5.82 15.80
CA PHE A 122 4.07 6.32 14.79
C PHE A 122 2.76 6.85 15.43
N ILE A 123 2.14 6.08 16.32
CA ILE A 123 0.92 6.50 17.04
C ILE A 123 1.20 7.76 17.86
N THR A 124 2.34 7.84 18.53
CA THR A 124 2.72 8.99 19.36
C THR A 124 2.91 10.24 18.51
N THR A 125 3.61 10.11 17.40
CA THR A 125 3.87 11.21 16.46
C THR A 125 2.58 11.74 15.85
N LYS A 126 1.68 10.85 15.38
CA LYS A 126 0.39 11.24 14.81
C LYS A 126 -0.54 11.84 15.86
N GLY A 127 -0.58 11.27 17.04
CA GLY A 127 -1.42 11.72 18.16
C GLY A 127 -0.88 12.93 18.94
N THR A 128 0.05 13.72 18.39
CA THR A 128 0.68 14.85 19.10
C THR A 128 -0.36 15.84 19.66
N ASN A 129 -1.39 16.16 18.89
CA ASN A 129 -2.42 17.15 19.26
C ASN A 129 -3.54 16.57 20.15
N CYS A 130 -3.53 15.29 20.43
CA CYS A 130 -4.50 14.67 21.32
C CYS A 130 -4.01 14.76 22.77
N THR A 131 -4.83 15.30 23.67
CA THR A 131 -4.47 15.59 25.07
C THR A 131 -5.41 14.96 26.10
N THR A 132 -6.41 14.19 25.65
CA THR A 132 -7.37 13.51 26.56
C THR A 132 -6.83 12.16 27.05
N ALA A 133 -7.44 11.60 28.09
CA ALA A 133 -7.12 10.24 28.56
C ALA A 133 -7.43 9.17 27.52
N TRP A 134 -8.33 9.46 26.58
CA TRP A 134 -8.76 8.55 25.52
C TRP A 134 -7.90 8.65 24.24
N CYS A 135 -6.80 9.41 24.24
CA CYS A 135 -5.89 9.43 23.08
C CYS A 135 -5.33 8.03 22.80
N LEU A 136 -5.24 7.66 21.53
CA LEU A 136 -4.72 6.34 21.13
C LEU A 136 -3.33 6.06 21.74
N LYS A 137 -2.45 7.08 21.77
CA LYS A 137 -1.12 6.98 22.40
C LYS A 137 -1.15 6.67 23.91
N SER A 138 -2.28 6.98 24.57
CA SER A 138 -2.45 6.78 26.02
C SER A 138 -3.37 5.58 26.33
N LEU A 139 -3.98 4.98 25.32
CA LEU A 139 -4.91 3.87 25.49
C LEU A 139 -4.24 2.71 26.22
N ARG A 140 -4.97 2.17 27.19
CA ARG A 140 -4.68 0.90 27.88
C ARG A 140 -5.90 0.00 27.79
N THR A 141 -5.67 -1.27 27.46
CA THR A 141 -6.76 -2.22 27.32
C THR A 141 -6.32 -3.63 27.71
N THR A 142 -7.30 -4.48 27.98
CA THR A 142 -7.08 -5.90 28.20
C THR A 142 -7.31 -6.66 26.90
N VAL A 143 -6.40 -7.55 26.58
CA VAL A 143 -6.48 -8.50 25.46
C VAL A 143 -6.83 -9.85 26.05
N PRO A 144 -8.02 -10.40 25.80
CA PRO A 144 -8.35 -11.76 26.22
C PRO A 144 -7.55 -12.78 25.40
N PRO A 145 -7.19 -13.95 25.97
CA PRO A 145 -6.55 -15.01 25.21
C PRO A 145 -7.44 -15.49 24.06
N GLN A 146 -6.82 -15.77 22.92
CA GLN A 146 -7.50 -16.31 21.74
C GLN A 146 -6.85 -17.64 21.36
N PRO A 147 -7.63 -18.71 21.17
CA PRO A 147 -7.08 -19.96 20.63
C PRO A 147 -6.68 -19.79 19.18
N ALA A 148 -5.68 -20.57 18.73
CA ALA A 148 -5.33 -20.65 17.33
C ALA A 148 -6.49 -21.26 16.52
N ASP A 149 -6.65 -20.78 15.28
CA ASP A 149 -7.51 -21.40 14.28
C ASP A 149 -6.81 -21.34 12.89
N GLN A 150 -7.52 -21.66 11.83
CA GLN A 150 -6.95 -21.67 10.48
C GLN A 150 -6.59 -20.28 9.95
N TYR A 151 -7.01 -19.20 10.61
CA TYR A 151 -6.82 -17.81 10.15
C TYR A 151 -5.79 -17.04 10.98
N CYS A 152 -5.67 -17.34 12.26
CA CYS A 152 -4.78 -16.65 13.19
C CYS A 152 -4.13 -17.64 14.16
N THR A 153 -2.88 -17.42 14.50
CA THR A 153 -2.20 -18.15 15.58
C THR A 153 -2.78 -17.74 16.95
N ALA A 154 -2.47 -18.51 18.00
CA ALA A 154 -2.96 -18.22 19.35
C ALA A 154 -2.42 -16.88 19.86
N ILE A 155 -3.26 -16.15 20.59
CA ILE A 155 -2.89 -14.95 21.36
C ILE A 155 -2.97 -15.30 22.85
N ALA A 156 -1.87 -15.11 23.58
CA ALA A 156 -1.82 -15.43 25.01
C ALA A 156 -2.69 -14.49 25.87
N GLY A 157 -3.00 -13.31 25.35
CA GLY A 157 -3.70 -12.26 26.10
C GLY A 157 -2.76 -11.46 27.00
N GLY A 158 -3.34 -10.49 27.73
CA GLY A 158 -2.61 -9.63 28.66
C GLY A 158 -3.48 -8.49 29.16
N ALA A 159 -3.16 -7.96 30.33
CA ALA A 159 -3.81 -6.78 30.89
C ALA A 159 -2.93 -5.55 30.70
N ASP A 160 -3.56 -4.37 30.69
CA ASP A 160 -2.90 -3.07 30.63
C ASP A 160 -1.95 -2.90 29.43
N LEU A 161 -2.33 -3.44 28.26
CA LEU A 161 -1.57 -3.34 27.03
C LEU A 161 -1.85 -2.02 26.31
N ASP A 162 -0.80 -1.38 25.77
CA ASP A 162 -0.96 -0.19 24.94
C ASP A 162 -1.44 -0.52 23.52
N ALA A 163 -1.94 0.48 22.81
CA ALA A 163 -2.47 0.31 21.45
C ALA A 163 -1.46 -0.31 20.48
N ALA A 164 -0.18 0.04 20.59
CA ALA A 164 0.87 -0.49 19.71
C ALA A 164 1.09 -1.99 19.95
N THR A 165 1.08 -2.41 21.22
CA THR A 165 1.18 -3.83 21.58
C THR A 165 -0.02 -4.61 21.05
N VAL A 166 -1.24 -4.06 21.18
CA VAL A 166 -2.46 -4.70 20.66
C VAL A 166 -2.37 -4.86 19.13
N ILE A 167 -2.04 -3.78 18.39
CA ILE A 167 -1.91 -3.83 16.93
C ILE A 167 -0.85 -4.85 16.52
N SER A 168 0.33 -4.80 17.13
CA SER A 168 1.41 -5.75 16.86
C SER A 168 0.98 -7.20 17.09
N THR A 169 0.30 -7.47 18.20
CA THR A 169 -0.17 -8.81 18.57
C THR A 169 -1.18 -9.35 17.55
N VAL A 170 -2.20 -8.57 17.19
CA VAL A 170 -3.23 -9.05 16.26
C VAL A 170 -2.70 -9.19 14.83
N THR A 171 -1.81 -8.31 14.39
CA THR A 171 -1.24 -8.35 13.05
C THR A 171 -0.28 -9.52 12.87
N GLN A 172 0.55 -9.81 13.87
CA GLN A 172 1.42 -10.99 13.86
C GLN A 172 0.60 -12.28 13.91
N ALA A 173 -0.40 -12.36 14.78
CA ALA A 173 -1.24 -13.54 14.90
C ALA A 173 -1.99 -13.88 13.60
N CYS A 174 -2.49 -12.89 12.88
CA CYS A 174 -3.33 -13.09 11.68
C CYS A 174 -2.58 -12.89 10.35
N GLY A 175 -1.28 -12.59 10.38
CA GLY A 175 -0.46 -12.42 9.17
C GLY A 175 -0.83 -11.18 8.35
N ILE A 176 -1.16 -10.06 9.00
CA ILE A 176 -1.55 -8.80 8.35
C ILE A 176 -0.49 -7.72 8.66
N ASN A 177 -0.21 -6.87 7.69
CA ASN A 177 0.72 -5.75 7.86
C ASN A 177 0.19 -4.72 8.89
N PRO A 178 0.96 -4.35 9.93
CA PRO A 178 0.58 -3.28 10.87
C PRO A 178 0.27 -1.94 10.20
N GLN A 179 0.95 -1.59 9.10
CA GLN A 179 0.70 -0.37 8.33
C GLN A 179 -0.71 -0.38 7.72
N VAL A 180 -1.16 -1.52 7.21
CA VAL A 180 -2.52 -1.70 6.70
C VAL A 180 -3.55 -1.49 7.82
N MET A 181 -3.30 -2.04 9.00
CA MET A 181 -4.18 -1.85 10.17
C MET A 181 -4.22 -0.39 10.62
N LEU A 182 -3.09 0.30 10.65
CA LEU A 182 -3.00 1.71 11.04
C LEU A 182 -3.75 2.62 10.05
N ILE A 183 -3.59 2.39 8.74
CA ILE A 183 -4.28 3.18 7.72
C ILE A 183 -5.80 2.92 7.74
N THR A 184 -6.21 1.67 7.95
CA THR A 184 -7.65 1.36 8.07
C THR A 184 -8.23 2.01 9.33
N LEU A 185 -7.52 1.96 10.47
CA LEU A 185 -7.91 2.66 11.69
C LEU A 185 -8.10 4.18 11.44
N GLN A 186 -7.16 4.81 10.73
CA GLN A 186 -7.24 6.22 10.40
C GLN A 186 -8.42 6.51 9.46
N LYS A 187 -8.60 5.68 8.45
CA LYS A 187 -9.68 5.82 7.47
C LYS A 187 -11.06 5.69 8.13
N GLU A 188 -11.25 4.75 9.06
CA GLU A 188 -12.56 4.45 9.66
C GLU A 188 -12.90 5.40 10.82
N SER A 189 -11.96 5.70 11.70
CA SER A 189 -12.24 6.40 12.96
C SER A 189 -11.39 7.63 13.22
N GLN A 190 -10.38 7.91 12.37
CA GLN A 190 -9.42 9.00 12.54
C GLN A 190 -8.62 8.93 13.86
N LEU A 191 -8.54 7.75 14.50
CA LEU A 191 -7.98 7.60 15.83
C LEU A 191 -6.49 7.93 15.93
N LEU A 192 -5.74 7.94 14.83
CA LEU A 192 -4.32 8.33 14.84
C LEU A 192 -4.10 9.81 15.19
N ASP A 193 -4.95 10.69 14.68
CA ASP A 193 -4.79 12.15 14.83
C ASP A 193 -6.01 12.85 15.44
N ARG A 194 -7.04 12.10 15.87
CA ARG A 194 -8.24 12.63 16.51
C ARG A 194 -7.90 13.30 17.82
N THR A 195 -8.28 14.56 17.99
CA THR A 195 -7.95 15.38 19.17
C THR A 195 -8.78 15.07 20.40
N GLY A 196 -10.01 14.58 20.22
CA GLY A 196 -10.95 14.30 21.30
C GLY A 196 -11.71 12.98 21.13
N PRO A 197 -11.01 11.82 21.06
CA PRO A 197 -11.69 10.53 21.08
C PRO A 197 -12.34 10.30 22.45
N THR A 198 -13.37 9.46 22.46
CA THR A 198 -14.06 8.99 23.66
C THR A 198 -14.01 7.48 23.70
N GLU A 199 -14.42 6.87 24.82
CA GLU A 199 -14.52 5.42 24.92
C GLU A 199 -15.36 4.81 23.77
N SER A 200 -16.48 5.44 23.43
CA SER A 200 -17.35 4.98 22.35
C SER A 200 -16.69 4.99 20.97
N THR A 201 -15.67 5.82 20.75
CA THR A 201 -14.91 5.82 19.48
C THR A 201 -14.21 4.48 19.25
N TYR A 202 -13.80 3.80 20.31
CA TYR A 202 -13.11 2.52 20.23
C TYR A 202 -14.04 1.34 19.93
N ASN A 203 -15.35 1.51 20.14
CA ASN A 203 -16.34 0.47 19.85
C ASN A 203 -16.56 0.26 18.33
N ALA A 204 -16.14 1.23 17.52
CA ALA A 204 -16.19 1.20 16.07
C ALA A 204 -14.82 1.49 15.41
N ALA A 205 -13.72 1.21 16.11
CA ALA A 205 -12.38 1.66 15.73
C ALA A 205 -12.00 1.30 14.28
N TRP A 206 -12.33 0.10 13.83
CA TRP A 206 -12.10 -0.38 12.44
C TRP A 206 -13.40 -0.61 11.67
N GLY A 207 -14.58 -0.21 12.18
CA GLY A 207 -15.85 -0.46 11.53
C GLY A 207 -16.27 -1.93 11.47
N TRP A 208 -15.58 -2.82 12.19
CA TRP A 208 -15.86 -4.24 12.20
C TRP A 208 -17.23 -4.54 12.86
N HIS A 209 -18.11 -5.25 12.13
CA HIS A 209 -19.51 -5.48 12.56
C HIS A 209 -20.28 -4.20 12.92
N CYS A 210 -20.06 -3.13 12.16
CA CYS A 210 -20.76 -1.85 12.28
C CYS A 210 -21.55 -1.55 11.00
N PRO A 211 -22.64 -2.27 10.68
CA PRO A 211 -23.44 -1.97 9.48
C PRO A 211 -24.12 -0.61 9.61
N ASP A 212 -24.36 0.06 8.47
CA ASP A 212 -25.05 1.37 8.40
C ASP A 212 -26.57 1.20 8.49
N THR A 213 -27.03 0.48 9.51
CA THR A 213 -28.46 0.19 9.77
C THR A 213 -29.05 1.01 10.92
N GLY A 214 -28.27 1.95 11.46
CA GLY A 214 -28.71 2.86 12.52
C GLY A 214 -29.58 4.01 11.98
N PRO A 215 -30.16 4.82 12.85
CA PRO A 215 -31.01 5.95 12.47
C PRO A 215 -30.29 6.89 11.52
N GLY A 216 -30.92 7.20 10.37
CA GLY A 216 -30.32 8.05 9.33
C GLY A 216 -29.13 7.45 8.61
N GLY A 217 -29.00 6.13 8.60
CA GLY A 217 -27.85 5.45 7.96
C GLY A 217 -26.56 5.50 8.79
N SER A 218 -26.68 5.76 10.10
CA SER A 218 -25.51 5.73 10.99
C SER A 218 -25.04 4.31 11.29
N ALA A 219 -23.79 4.18 11.70
CA ALA A 219 -23.22 2.89 12.12
C ALA A 219 -24.01 2.31 13.31
N ASN A 220 -24.40 1.05 13.20
CA ASN A 220 -25.06 0.26 14.23
C ASN A 220 -24.16 -0.92 14.62
N CYS A 221 -23.15 -0.62 15.43
CA CYS A 221 -22.15 -1.61 15.82
C CYS A 221 -22.74 -2.66 16.75
N ASP A 222 -22.44 -3.92 16.49
CA ASP A 222 -22.79 -5.02 17.38
C ASP A 222 -21.95 -4.93 18.68
N PRO A 223 -22.59 -4.78 19.86
CA PRO A 223 -21.88 -4.68 21.14
C PRO A 223 -20.94 -5.86 21.45
N ALA A 224 -21.19 -7.03 20.89
CA ALA A 224 -20.33 -8.21 21.06
C ALA A 224 -18.92 -8.01 20.49
N TYR A 225 -18.75 -7.09 19.53
CA TYR A 225 -17.48 -6.78 18.87
C TYR A 225 -16.94 -5.40 19.26
N ALA A 226 -17.53 -4.77 20.26
CA ALA A 226 -17.12 -3.46 20.75
C ALA A 226 -15.74 -3.51 21.44
N GLY A 227 -15.02 -2.37 21.40
CA GLY A 227 -13.72 -2.21 22.04
C GLY A 227 -12.54 -2.44 21.11
N PHE A 228 -11.43 -1.79 21.43
CA PHE A 228 -10.26 -1.68 20.55
C PHE A 228 -9.70 -3.02 20.11
N PHE A 229 -9.53 -3.97 21.05
CA PHE A 229 -9.02 -5.30 20.72
C PHE A 229 -10.00 -6.07 19.82
N ASN A 230 -11.28 -6.12 20.19
CA ASN A 230 -12.28 -6.91 19.45
C ASN A 230 -12.44 -6.39 18.01
N GLN A 231 -12.44 -5.08 17.83
CA GLN A 231 -12.47 -4.43 16.53
C GLN A 231 -11.22 -4.78 15.71
N GLY A 232 -10.02 -4.63 16.27
CA GLY A 232 -8.76 -4.90 15.59
C GLY A 232 -8.55 -6.38 15.27
N TYR A 233 -8.83 -7.27 16.21
CA TYR A 233 -8.71 -8.72 16.01
C TYR A 233 -9.73 -9.23 14.98
N GLY A 234 -10.98 -8.78 15.09
CA GLY A 234 -12.03 -9.14 14.15
C GLY A 234 -11.69 -8.72 12.73
N MET A 235 -11.19 -7.50 12.56
CA MET A 235 -10.76 -6.98 11.25
C MET A 235 -9.57 -7.74 10.66
N ALA A 236 -8.49 -7.93 11.43
CA ALA A 236 -7.32 -8.66 10.99
C ALA A 236 -7.65 -10.12 10.62
N LYS A 237 -8.48 -10.77 11.42
CA LYS A 237 -8.95 -12.12 11.16
C LYS A 237 -9.83 -12.20 9.91
N GLN A 238 -10.65 -11.18 9.63
CA GLN A 238 -11.46 -11.13 8.41
C GLN A 238 -10.58 -11.02 7.17
N TRP A 239 -9.55 -10.22 7.19
CA TRP A 239 -8.61 -10.15 6.07
C TRP A 239 -7.83 -11.46 5.88
N SER A 240 -7.47 -12.14 6.97
CA SER A 240 -6.92 -13.50 6.88
C SER A 240 -7.93 -14.49 6.26
N ARG A 241 -9.23 -14.38 6.59
CA ARG A 241 -10.29 -15.19 5.97
C ARG A 241 -10.40 -14.94 4.46
N TYR A 242 -10.34 -13.69 4.01
CA TYR A 242 -10.35 -13.39 2.57
C TYR A 242 -9.20 -14.06 1.84
N ARG A 243 -8.02 -14.16 2.48
CA ARG A 243 -6.85 -14.83 1.91
C ARG A 243 -6.96 -16.35 1.92
N VAL A 244 -7.40 -16.94 3.04
CA VAL A 244 -7.37 -18.40 3.25
C VAL A 244 -8.54 -19.09 2.54
N ASP A 245 -9.69 -18.44 2.50
CA ASP A 245 -10.93 -18.99 1.92
C ASP A 245 -11.49 -18.08 0.82
N PRO A 246 -10.73 -17.71 -0.22
CA PRO A 246 -11.16 -16.73 -1.22
C PRO A 246 -12.47 -17.09 -1.89
N ASP A 247 -12.71 -18.37 -2.15
CA ASP A 247 -13.93 -18.88 -2.81
C ASP A 247 -15.25 -18.60 -2.06
N LYS A 248 -15.14 -18.19 -0.79
CA LYS A 248 -16.32 -17.85 0.03
C LYS A 248 -16.77 -16.39 -0.15
N TYR A 249 -16.02 -15.61 -0.92
CA TYR A 249 -16.24 -14.17 -1.08
C TYR A 249 -16.44 -13.76 -2.53
N THR A 250 -16.99 -12.58 -2.72
CA THR A 250 -17.43 -12.09 -4.05
C THR A 250 -16.25 -11.76 -4.95
N TYR A 251 -15.23 -11.11 -4.44
CA TYR A 251 -14.08 -10.63 -5.22
C TYR A 251 -12.89 -11.55 -5.02
N GLN A 252 -12.29 -12.02 -6.13
CA GLN A 252 -11.20 -12.99 -6.12
C GLN A 252 -10.06 -12.53 -7.02
N ALA A 253 -8.82 -12.86 -6.66
CA ALA A 253 -7.66 -12.59 -7.49
C ALA A 253 -7.73 -13.36 -8.82
N GLY A 254 -7.30 -12.72 -9.92
CA GLY A 254 -7.33 -13.28 -11.26
C GLY A 254 -8.67 -13.12 -12.00
N GLU A 255 -9.74 -12.70 -11.32
CA GLU A 255 -11.04 -12.50 -11.96
C GLU A 255 -11.21 -11.08 -12.49
N THR A 256 -11.98 -10.97 -13.58
CA THR A 256 -12.48 -9.69 -14.10
C THR A 256 -13.94 -9.57 -13.69
N VAL A 257 -14.25 -8.55 -12.90
CA VAL A 257 -15.58 -8.32 -12.32
C VAL A 257 -15.98 -6.86 -12.46
N ASP A 258 -17.27 -6.60 -12.54
CA ASP A 258 -17.80 -5.24 -12.52
C ASP A 258 -17.89 -4.76 -11.07
N ILE A 259 -17.25 -3.62 -10.77
CA ILE A 259 -17.21 -3.03 -9.45
C ILE A 259 -17.93 -1.69 -9.49
N LEU A 260 -18.91 -1.53 -8.62
CA LEU A 260 -19.73 -0.32 -8.52
C LEU A 260 -18.91 0.90 -8.12
N TRP A 261 -19.28 2.07 -8.62
CA TRP A 261 -18.72 3.35 -8.14
C TRP A 261 -19.37 3.82 -6.84
N ASN A 262 -20.63 3.45 -6.60
CA ASN A 262 -21.37 3.78 -5.38
C ASN A 262 -22.43 2.70 -5.12
N VAL A 263 -23.25 2.85 -4.07
CA VAL A 263 -24.34 1.92 -3.79
C VAL A 263 -25.21 1.70 -5.03
N ALA A 264 -25.70 0.47 -5.21
CA ALA A 264 -26.44 0.10 -6.43
C ALA A 264 -27.68 1.00 -6.68
N GLU A 265 -28.35 1.39 -5.60
CA GLU A 265 -29.54 2.23 -5.63
C GLU A 265 -29.27 3.66 -6.12
N SER A 266 -28.01 4.09 -6.15
CA SER A 266 -27.61 5.41 -6.66
C SER A 266 -27.74 5.54 -8.19
N GLY A 267 -27.73 4.41 -8.91
CA GLY A 267 -27.73 4.39 -10.37
C GLY A 267 -26.44 4.91 -11.02
N CYS A 268 -25.33 4.98 -10.24
CA CYS A 268 -24.07 5.54 -10.70
C CYS A 268 -23.32 4.65 -11.71
N GLY A 269 -23.65 3.37 -11.79
CA GLY A 269 -22.98 2.41 -12.66
C GLY A 269 -21.73 1.79 -12.04
N GLU A 270 -20.97 1.12 -12.89
CA GLU A 270 -19.83 0.29 -12.53
C GLU A 270 -18.77 0.31 -13.64
N ALA A 271 -17.61 -0.23 -13.39
CA ALA A 271 -16.61 -0.52 -14.40
C ALA A 271 -15.93 -1.86 -14.13
N SER A 272 -15.59 -2.55 -15.22
CA SER A 272 -14.88 -3.83 -15.15
C SER A 272 -13.46 -3.64 -14.65
N VAL A 273 -13.06 -4.46 -13.68
CA VAL A 273 -11.74 -4.49 -13.07
C VAL A 273 -11.21 -5.92 -13.09
N THR A 274 -10.00 -6.11 -13.61
CA THR A 274 -9.26 -7.36 -13.44
C THR A 274 -8.46 -7.27 -12.15
N ILE A 275 -8.83 -8.06 -11.14
CA ILE A 275 -8.20 -8.03 -9.81
C ILE A 275 -6.88 -8.80 -9.86
N ALA A 276 -5.75 -8.12 -9.73
CA ALA A 276 -4.42 -8.69 -9.93
C ALA A 276 -3.97 -9.62 -8.79
N ASN A 277 -4.43 -9.41 -7.55
CA ASN A 277 -3.91 -10.11 -6.39
C ASN A 277 -4.96 -10.20 -5.26
N GLN A 278 -4.67 -11.04 -4.27
CA GLN A 278 -5.58 -11.34 -3.16
C GLN A 278 -5.78 -10.15 -2.21
N ALA A 279 -4.77 -9.30 -2.03
CA ALA A 279 -4.86 -8.12 -1.20
C ALA A 279 -5.85 -7.09 -1.77
N THR A 280 -5.82 -6.86 -3.09
CA THR A 280 -6.80 -6.02 -3.79
C THR A 280 -8.21 -6.63 -3.72
N ALA A 281 -8.32 -7.95 -3.89
CA ALA A 281 -9.59 -8.67 -3.68
C ALA A 281 -10.12 -8.48 -2.24
N ALA A 282 -9.25 -8.57 -1.23
CA ALA A 282 -9.62 -8.36 0.17
C ALA A 282 -10.14 -6.94 0.43
N LEU A 283 -9.51 -5.92 -0.16
CA LEU A 283 -9.99 -4.54 -0.06
C LEU A 283 -11.38 -4.36 -0.69
N TYR A 284 -11.67 -4.99 -1.83
CA TYR A 284 -13.01 -4.95 -2.43
C TYR A 284 -14.03 -5.78 -1.66
N ASN A 285 -13.64 -6.90 -1.08
CA ASN A 285 -14.51 -7.66 -0.18
C ASN A 285 -14.84 -6.90 1.10
N TYR A 286 -13.99 -5.95 1.51
CA TYR A 286 -14.22 -5.07 2.65
C TYR A 286 -14.97 -3.78 2.25
N THR A 287 -14.56 -3.12 1.15
CA THR A 287 -15.20 -1.90 0.62
C THR A 287 -15.54 -2.14 -0.86
N PRO A 288 -16.79 -2.55 -1.21
CA PRO A 288 -17.14 -3.07 -2.53
C PRO A 288 -17.35 -1.99 -3.60
N TYR A 289 -16.61 -0.89 -3.50
CA TYR A 289 -16.69 0.24 -4.41
C TYR A 289 -15.33 0.67 -4.92
N GLN A 290 -15.25 1.06 -6.19
CA GLN A 290 -14.08 1.72 -6.75
C GLN A 290 -14.31 3.23 -6.85
N PRO A 291 -13.28 4.09 -6.66
CA PRO A 291 -13.41 5.52 -6.89
C PRO A 291 -13.60 5.82 -8.38
N ASN A 292 -14.53 6.71 -8.72
CA ASN A 292 -14.66 7.26 -10.05
C ASN A 292 -13.62 8.36 -10.32
N ALA A 293 -13.58 8.88 -11.55
CA ALA A 293 -12.61 9.93 -11.93
C ALA A 293 -12.76 11.21 -11.10
N ALA A 294 -14.00 11.60 -10.75
CA ALA A 294 -14.27 12.76 -9.92
C ALA A 294 -13.74 12.57 -8.49
N SER A 295 -13.93 11.38 -7.93
CA SER A 295 -13.36 11.02 -6.62
C SER A 295 -11.84 11.13 -6.62
N LEU A 296 -11.18 10.55 -7.61
CA LEU A 296 -9.70 10.57 -7.71
C LEU A 296 -9.16 11.99 -7.86
N ALA A 297 -9.77 12.80 -8.72
CA ALA A 297 -9.35 14.19 -8.97
C ALA A 297 -9.54 15.11 -7.75
N ALA A 298 -10.53 14.82 -6.90
CA ALA A 298 -10.87 15.66 -5.76
C ALA A 298 -10.08 15.38 -4.49
N TYR A 299 -9.22 14.31 -4.46
CA TYR A 299 -8.49 13.98 -3.22
C TYR A 299 -7.66 15.16 -2.68
N PRO A 300 -7.70 15.47 -1.36
CA PRO A 300 -8.40 14.76 -0.28
C PRO A 300 -9.89 15.16 -0.10
N GLY A 301 -10.41 16.03 -0.93
CA GLY A 301 -11.80 16.52 -0.88
C GLY A 301 -12.82 15.53 -1.45
N GLU A 302 -14.04 16.04 -1.63
CA GLU A 302 -15.17 15.28 -2.15
C GLU A 302 -15.31 15.49 -3.67
N GLY A 303 -15.67 14.42 -4.40
CA GLY A 303 -15.99 14.44 -5.82
C GLY A 303 -17.46 14.72 -6.08
N ASP A 304 -18.05 14.00 -7.03
CA ASP A 304 -19.47 14.08 -7.37
C ASP A 304 -20.33 13.12 -6.52
N SER A 305 -21.65 13.10 -6.79
CA SER A 305 -22.61 12.23 -6.09
C SER A 305 -22.38 10.74 -6.31
N CYS A 306 -21.59 10.35 -7.31
CA CYS A 306 -21.24 8.98 -7.62
C CYS A 306 -19.86 8.58 -7.06
N SER A 307 -19.19 9.47 -6.35
CA SER A 307 -17.87 9.22 -5.81
C SER A 307 -17.90 8.36 -4.55
N SER A 308 -17.04 7.34 -4.52
CA SER A 308 -16.72 6.57 -3.31
C SER A 308 -15.30 6.86 -2.87
N TYR A 309 -15.04 6.72 -1.59
CA TYR A 309 -13.80 7.21 -0.98
C TYR A 309 -13.00 6.13 -0.24
N GLY A 310 -13.58 4.99 0.09
CA GLY A 310 -12.97 3.98 0.95
C GLY A 310 -11.62 3.49 0.43
N ASN A 311 -11.60 2.88 -0.74
CA ASN A 311 -10.37 2.36 -1.36
C ASN A 311 -9.44 3.48 -1.83
N ARG A 312 -9.98 4.62 -2.31
CA ARG A 312 -9.21 5.83 -2.65
C ARG A 312 -8.42 6.34 -1.43
N ASN A 313 -9.10 6.54 -0.31
CA ASN A 313 -8.49 7.09 0.89
C ASN A 313 -7.46 6.11 1.48
N PHE A 314 -7.75 4.81 1.48
CA PHE A 314 -6.78 3.79 1.87
C PHE A 314 -5.50 3.91 1.04
N PHE A 315 -5.61 3.92 -0.28
CA PHE A 315 -4.48 3.99 -1.20
C PHE A 315 -3.62 5.25 -0.98
N TYR A 316 -4.23 6.43 -1.00
CA TYR A 316 -3.48 7.68 -0.85
C TYR A 316 -2.91 7.89 0.56
N MET A 317 -3.65 7.51 1.61
CA MET A 317 -3.14 7.56 2.98
C MET A 317 -1.97 6.61 3.18
N PHE A 318 -2.06 5.38 2.65
CA PHE A 318 -0.96 4.42 2.74
C PHE A 318 0.30 4.96 2.05
N ASN A 319 0.17 5.42 0.80
CA ASN A 319 1.28 5.99 0.05
C ASN A 319 1.91 7.20 0.76
N LYS A 320 1.09 8.06 1.34
CA LYS A 320 1.57 9.24 2.09
C LYS A 320 2.37 8.87 3.33
N GLU A 321 1.92 7.87 4.08
CA GLU A 321 2.50 7.55 5.40
C GLU A 321 3.62 6.52 5.34
N PHE A 322 3.53 5.57 4.42
CA PHE A 322 4.42 4.41 4.37
C PHE A 322 5.11 4.21 3.02
N GLY A 323 4.85 5.06 2.04
CA GLY A 323 5.38 4.89 0.70
C GLY A 323 4.51 3.96 -0.16
N SER A 324 5.09 3.39 -1.22
CA SER A 324 4.33 2.62 -2.21
C SER A 324 3.55 1.47 -1.59
N THR A 325 2.29 1.32 -2.02
CA THR A 325 1.47 0.12 -1.75
C THR A 325 2.01 -1.13 -2.46
N GLY A 326 3.04 -1.01 -3.30
CA GLY A 326 3.47 -2.09 -4.20
C GLY A 326 2.42 -2.44 -5.26
N GLY A 327 1.28 -1.74 -5.26
CA GLY A 327 0.26 -1.72 -6.29
C GLY A 327 0.42 -0.49 -7.18
N GLY A 328 -0.32 -0.43 -8.26
CA GLY A 328 -0.28 0.63 -9.25
C GLY A 328 -0.22 0.07 -10.66
N LYS A 329 -0.41 0.89 -11.68
CA LYS A 329 -0.25 0.45 -13.06
C LYS A 329 1.21 0.10 -13.31
N ASN A 330 1.54 -1.15 -13.14
CA ASN A 330 2.75 -1.70 -13.71
C ASN A 330 2.57 -1.80 -15.22
N THR A 331 3.27 -0.95 -15.98
CA THR A 331 3.76 -1.41 -17.25
C THR A 331 4.75 -2.53 -16.93
N GLU A 332 4.27 -3.76 -16.98
CA GLU A 332 5.01 -5.02 -16.95
C GLU A 332 6.39 -5.01 -16.25
N ALA A 333 6.40 -4.84 -14.93
CA ALA A 333 7.52 -5.27 -14.11
C ALA A 333 6.97 -6.18 -13.02
N THR A 334 6.84 -7.46 -13.31
CA THR A 334 6.54 -8.49 -12.33
C THR A 334 7.76 -8.67 -11.44
N GLY A 335 7.78 -8.01 -10.29
CA GLY A 335 8.68 -8.41 -9.22
C GLY A 335 8.44 -9.91 -8.90
N SER A 336 9.45 -10.62 -8.49
CA SER A 336 9.24 -11.97 -7.93
C SER A 336 8.30 -11.81 -6.75
N GLY A 337 7.24 -12.61 -6.66
CA GLY A 337 6.36 -12.60 -5.48
C GLY A 337 7.16 -12.59 -4.18
N ALA A 338 6.51 -12.30 -3.04
CA ALA A 338 7.19 -12.20 -1.75
C ALA A 338 8.12 -13.40 -1.51
N VAL A 339 9.41 -13.13 -1.42
CA VAL A 339 10.42 -14.12 -1.03
C VAL A 339 10.54 -14.09 0.48
N VAL A 340 10.48 -15.24 1.12
CA VAL A 340 10.60 -15.37 2.57
C VAL A 340 11.85 -16.16 2.89
N ALA A 341 12.64 -15.67 3.84
CA ALA A 341 13.75 -16.43 4.41
C ALA A 341 13.24 -17.49 5.40
N ASN A 342 13.93 -18.62 5.47
CA ASN A 342 13.67 -19.67 6.45
C ASN A 342 14.89 -19.80 7.37
N GLY A 343 14.89 -19.08 8.49
CA GLY A 343 16.09 -18.90 9.29
C GLY A 343 17.18 -18.19 8.45
N PRO A 344 18.41 -18.71 8.43
CA PRO A 344 19.48 -18.15 7.61
C PRO A 344 19.40 -18.52 6.12
N ASP A 345 18.47 -19.39 5.72
CA ASP A 345 18.35 -19.87 4.36
C ASP A 345 17.37 -18.99 3.55
N VAL A 346 17.76 -18.60 2.34
CA VAL A 346 16.93 -17.84 1.41
C VAL A 346 17.00 -18.43 0.02
N THR A 347 15.83 -18.72 -0.57
CA THR A 347 15.75 -19.32 -1.91
C THR A 347 15.69 -18.25 -2.98
N ILE A 348 16.58 -18.31 -3.95
CA ILE A 348 16.56 -17.47 -5.15
C ILE A 348 15.32 -17.84 -5.98
N PRO A 349 14.43 -16.90 -6.28
CA PRO A 349 13.17 -17.24 -6.95
C PRO A 349 13.37 -17.67 -8.42
N ASN A 350 12.41 -18.44 -8.93
CA ASN A 350 12.26 -18.65 -10.36
C ASN A 350 11.72 -17.37 -11.00
N ASN A 351 12.61 -16.55 -11.55
CA ASN A 351 12.29 -15.25 -12.12
C ASN A 351 13.10 -15.04 -13.42
N PRO A 352 12.52 -14.46 -14.49
CA PRO A 352 13.24 -14.23 -15.73
C PRO A 352 14.48 -13.31 -15.59
N ASN A 353 14.52 -12.51 -14.50
CA ASN A 353 15.66 -11.64 -14.17
C ASN A 353 16.72 -12.32 -13.28
N VAL A 354 16.67 -13.62 -13.16
CA VAL A 354 17.66 -14.45 -12.47
C VAL A 354 18.36 -15.33 -13.50
N THR A 355 19.69 -15.41 -13.42
CA THR A 355 20.45 -16.37 -14.23
C THR A 355 19.88 -17.80 -14.05
N PRO A 356 19.44 -18.47 -15.12
CA PRO A 356 18.70 -19.74 -15.02
C PRO A 356 19.42 -20.84 -14.23
N ALA A 357 20.75 -20.86 -14.25
CA ALA A 357 21.55 -21.86 -13.55
C ALA A 357 21.38 -21.87 -12.02
N ILE A 358 20.93 -20.73 -11.44
CA ILE A 358 20.79 -20.57 -9.99
C ILE A 358 19.35 -20.31 -9.54
N ALA A 359 18.41 -20.24 -10.47
CA ALA A 359 16.99 -20.11 -10.14
C ALA A 359 16.53 -21.34 -9.31
N GLY A 360 15.83 -21.08 -8.20
CA GLY A 360 15.40 -22.13 -7.26
C GLY A 360 16.49 -22.62 -6.28
N ARG A 361 17.74 -22.14 -6.38
CA ARG A 361 18.82 -22.50 -5.44
C ARG A 361 18.63 -21.76 -4.12
N THR A 362 18.96 -22.41 -3.04
CA THR A 362 18.98 -21.81 -1.69
C THR A 362 20.40 -21.37 -1.35
N ILE A 363 20.55 -20.12 -0.94
CA ILE A 363 21.80 -19.60 -0.39
C ILE A 363 21.67 -19.46 1.13
N LYS A 364 22.76 -19.65 1.83
CA LYS A 364 22.83 -19.51 3.28
C LYS A 364 23.44 -18.16 3.63
N ALA A 365 22.64 -17.28 4.17
CA ALA A 365 23.11 -15.99 4.71
C ALA A 365 23.88 -16.20 6.02
N PRO A 366 24.73 -15.25 6.43
CA PRO A 366 25.51 -15.35 7.67
C PRO A 366 24.63 -15.39 8.93
N ASN A 367 23.44 -14.82 8.88
CA ASN A 367 22.44 -14.84 9.94
C ASN A 367 21.03 -14.58 9.38
N GLU A 368 20.00 -14.76 10.22
CA GLU A 368 18.59 -14.59 9.84
C GLU A 368 18.24 -13.14 9.44
N ALA A 369 18.89 -12.14 10.03
CA ALA A 369 18.67 -10.74 9.70
C ALA A 369 19.10 -10.45 8.24
N VAL A 370 20.29 -10.91 7.86
CA VAL A 370 20.78 -10.77 6.48
C VAL A 370 19.92 -11.57 5.50
N ALA A 371 19.47 -12.79 5.88
CA ALA A 371 18.55 -13.58 5.08
C ALA A 371 17.24 -12.83 4.80
N THR A 372 16.68 -12.14 5.81
CA THR A 372 15.49 -11.30 5.67
C THR A 372 15.73 -10.14 4.71
N GLY A 373 16.89 -9.50 4.80
CA GLY A 373 17.29 -8.43 3.86
C GLY A 373 17.41 -8.93 2.43
N LEU A 374 18.07 -10.07 2.22
CA LEU A 374 18.21 -10.71 0.90
C LEU A 374 16.85 -11.10 0.32
N ALA A 375 15.94 -11.64 1.13
CA ALA A 375 14.58 -11.97 0.71
C ALA A 375 13.82 -10.72 0.23
N ALA A 376 13.96 -9.59 0.93
CA ALA A 376 13.40 -8.32 0.48
C ALA A 376 14.02 -7.87 -0.87
N GLY A 377 15.33 -8.00 -1.03
CA GLY A 377 16.01 -7.71 -2.30
C GLY A 377 15.54 -8.63 -3.45
N PHE A 378 15.34 -9.91 -3.19
CA PHE A 378 14.83 -10.86 -4.19
C PHE A 378 13.37 -10.56 -4.57
N SER A 379 12.59 -10.01 -3.67
CA SER A 379 11.23 -9.55 -3.97
C SER A 379 11.21 -8.32 -4.91
N ALA A 380 12.33 -7.61 -5.05
CA ALA A 380 12.49 -6.47 -5.96
C ALA A 380 12.91 -6.87 -7.39
N LEU A 381 13.21 -8.16 -7.65
CA LEU A 381 13.62 -8.62 -8.98
C LEU A 381 12.59 -8.28 -10.05
N GLY A 382 13.03 -7.71 -11.14
CA GLY A 382 12.18 -7.29 -12.25
C GLY A 382 11.65 -5.86 -12.14
N LEU A 383 11.77 -5.20 -10.98
CA LEU A 383 11.48 -3.77 -10.89
C LEU A 383 12.47 -2.96 -11.74
N PRO A 384 12.06 -1.81 -12.32
CA PRO A 384 12.95 -1.00 -13.14
C PRO A 384 14.07 -0.34 -12.32
N TYR A 385 15.19 -0.06 -12.97
CA TYR A 385 16.14 0.91 -12.45
C TYR A 385 15.53 2.30 -12.48
N VAL A 386 15.52 2.99 -11.34
CA VAL A 386 15.04 4.38 -11.22
C VAL A 386 16.11 5.20 -10.50
N TRP A 387 16.68 6.21 -11.17
CA TRP A 387 17.68 7.09 -10.58
C TRP A 387 17.13 7.78 -9.31
N GLY A 388 17.85 7.67 -8.19
CA GLY A 388 17.41 8.17 -6.89
C GLY A 388 16.34 7.33 -6.22
N GLY A 389 15.87 6.26 -6.85
CA GLY A 389 14.86 5.34 -6.31
C GLY A 389 15.39 4.54 -5.13
N GLY A 390 14.54 4.28 -4.14
CA GLY A 390 14.88 3.50 -2.95
C GLY A 390 15.69 4.25 -1.89
N GLY A 391 15.86 5.56 -2.00
CA GLY A 391 16.65 6.35 -1.07
C GLY A 391 16.31 6.10 0.39
N SER A 392 17.34 6.06 1.25
CA SER A 392 17.23 5.73 2.69
C SER A 392 16.61 4.35 2.99
N GLY A 393 16.60 3.44 2.00
CA GLY A 393 16.03 2.11 2.14
C GLY A 393 14.51 2.10 2.32
N ALA A 394 13.80 3.15 1.88
CA ALA A 394 12.35 3.32 2.08
C ALA A 394 11.50 2.40 1.20
N GLY A 395 12.09 1.61 0.31
CA GLY A 395 11.42 0.83 -0.70
C GLY A 395 11.44 1.48 -2.08
N PRO A 396 10.90 0.82 -3.11
CA PRO A 396 10.94 1.33 -4.47
C PRO A 396 10.14 2.63 -4.57
N ASN A 397 10.68 3.61 -5.28
CA ASN A 397 10.03 4.90 -5.52
C ASN A 397 10.52 5.53 -6.83
N ASN A 398 9.99 6.69 -7.20
CA ASN A 398 10.31 7.36 -8.46
C ASN A 398 11.55 8.28 -8.41
N GLY A 399 12.33 8.24 -7.35
CA GLY A 399 13.57 9.01 -7.23
C GLY A 399 13.42 10.51 -7.00
N CYS A 400 12.19 11.05 -6.99
CA CYS A 400 11.92 12.50 -6.90
C CYS A 400 12.50 13.17 -5.65
N ALA A 401 12.51 12.46 -4.52
CA ALA A 401 12.99 13.00 -3.25
C ALA A 401 14.49 13.35 -3.25
N ARG A 402 15.26 12.84 -4.22
CA ARG A 402 16.71 13.07 -4.36
C ARG A 402 17.08 14.16 -5.36
N GLY A 403 16.11 14.95 -5.82
CA GLY A 403 16.34 16.02 -6.79
C GLY A 403 16.59 15.46 -8.17
N GLY A 404 15.56 15.43 -8.98
CA GLY A 404 15.55 14.85 -10.30
C GLY A 404 16.81 15.18 -11.12
N GLY A 405 17.46 14.12 -11.58
CA GLY A 405 18.54 14.18 -12.54
C GLY A 405 18.04 13.83 -13.94
N ASP A 406 18.91 13.85 -14.91
CA ASP A 406 18.63 13.60 -16.34
C ASP A 406 18.20 12.16 -16.66
N TYR A 407 18.02 11.28 -15.66
CA TYR A 407 17.80 9.85 -15.83
C TYR A 407 16.47 9.42 -15.19
N ASN A 408 15.35 9.62 -15.86
CA ASN A 408 14.00 9.17 -15.49
C ASN A 408 13.52 9.42 -14.04
N SER A 409 14.25 10.18 -13.22
CA SER A 409 13.78 10.58 -11.90
C SER A 409 12.57 11.50 -12.02
N CYS A 410 11.63 11.35 -11.09
CA CYS A 410 10.32 12.03 -11.12
C CYS A 410 9.39 11.57 -12.26
N GLY A 411 9.71 10.47 -12.92
CA GLY A 411 8.79 9.80 -13.84
C GLY A 411 7.70 8.98 -13.11
N SER A 412 6.94 8.23 -13.89
CA SER A 412 5.89 7.33 -13.37
C SER A 412 6.46 5.96 -12.95
N GLU A 413 7.69 5.65 -13.29
CA GLU A 413 8.32 4.38 -12.93
C GLU A 413 8.72 4.36 -11.45
N ILE A 414 8.45 3.23 -10.80
CA ILE A 414 8.77 2.97 -9.40
C ILE A 414 9.79 1.84 -9.34
N GLY A 415 10.96 2.12 -8.76
CA GLY A 415 12.04 1.17 -8.70
C GLY A 415 13.16 1.61 -7.75
N PHE A 416 14.37 1.15 -8.02
CA PHE A 416 15.56 1.44 -7.23
C PHE A 416 16.70 1.92 -8.10
N ASP A 417 17.55 2.80 -7.57
CA ASP A 417 18.94 2.89 -8.05
C ASP A 417 19.82 1.86 -7.32
N CYS A 418 21.09 1.78 -7.69
CA CYS A 418 22.02 0.82 -7.10
C CYS A 418 22.16 0.98 -5.58
N SER A 419 22.35 2.20 -5.10
CA SER A 419 22.52 2.51 -3.68
C SER A 419 21.21 2.43 -2.88
N GLY A 420 20.08 2.70 -3.53
CA GLY A 420 18.76 2.54 -2.95
C GLY A 420 18.38 1.07 -2.74
N LEU A 421 18.71 0.20 -3.70
CA LEU A 421 18.50 -1.25 -3.56
C LEU A 421 19.34 -1.82 -2.41
N THR A 422 20.63 -1.50 -2.35
CA THR A 422 21.52 -1.97 -1.28
C THR A 422 21.06 -1.45 0.09
N ALA A 423 20.64 -0.17 0.17
CA ALA A 423 20.09 0.40 1.40
C ALA A 423 18.77 -0.29 1.79
N TYR A 424 17.93 -0.65 0.84
CA TYR A 424 16.68 -1.36 1.09
C TYR A 424 16.94 -2.77 1.66
N VAL A 425 17.87 -3.52 1.07
CA VAL A 425 18.30 -4.83 1.58
C VAL A 425 18.83 -4.71 3.01
N MET A 426 19.74 -3.78 3.27
CA MET A 426 20.33 -3.59 4.60
C MET A 426 19.30 -3.15 5.63
N LYS A 427 18.38 -2.25 5.27
CA LYS A 427 17.31 -1.81 6.18
C LYS A 427 16.36 -2.94 6.57
N ASN A 428 16.00 -3.81 5.63
CA ASN A 428 15.19 -4.99 5.93
C ASN A 428 15.96 -6.02 6.76
N ALA A 429 17.29 -6.02 6.70
CA ALA A 429 18.15 -6.77 7.61
C ALA A 429 18.34 -6.09 8.99
N GLY A 430 17.74 -4.91 9.21
CA GLY A 430 17.87 -4.16 10.48
C GLY A 430 19.10 -3.26 10.58
N PHE A 431 19.82 -3.02 9.48
CA PHE A 431 21.03 -2.20 9.43
C PHE A 431 20.81 -0.91 8.63
N SER A 432 21.51 0.15 9.02
CA SER A 432 21.51 1.42 8.29
C SER A 432 22.82 1.59 7.54
N ILE A 433 22.72 1.99 6.26
CA ILE A 433 23.87 2.31 5.44
C ILE A 433 23.67 3.67 4.75
N PRO A 434 24.75 4.33 4.31
CA PRO A 434 24.61 5.59 3.56
C PRO A 434 23.76 5.45 2.28
N ASP A 435 23.17 6.55 1.85
CA ASP A 435 22.25 6.60 0.68
C ASP A 435 22.93 6.72 -0.68
N ASN A 436 24.24 6.69 -0.75
CA ASN A 436 24.99 6.99 -1.96
C ASN A 436 26.05 5.94 -2.21
N SER A 437 26.19 5.47 -3.47
CA SER A 437 27.13 4.42 -3.83
C SER A 437 28.58 4.74 -3.47
N GLY A 438 29.02 5.99 -3.62
CA GLY A 438 30.37 6.40 -3.25
C GLY A 438 30.62 6.29 -1.74
N THR A 439 29.65 6.68 -0.91
CA THR A 439 29.78 6.56 0.56
C THR A 439 29.59 5.13 1.05
N GLN A 440 28.80 4.32 0.35
CA GLN A 440 28.68 2.89 0.63
C GLN A 440 29.98 2.13 0.35
N ARG A 441 30.68 2.50 -0.72
CA ARG A 441 32.02 1.96 -1.07
C ARG A 441 33.12 2.41 -0.11
N ALA A 442 32.99 3.59 0.48
CA ALA A 442 33.98 4.14 1.43
C ALA A 442 33.75 3.71 2.88
N GLY A 443 32.60 3.10 3.17
CA GLY A 443 32.18 2.76 4.53
C GLY A 443 32.08 1.25 4.78
N GLY A 444 31.53 0.90 5.94
CA GLY A 444 31.44 -0.49 6.39
C GLY A 444 32.81 -1.09 6.77
N THR A 445 32.81 -2.34 7.15
CA THR A 445 34.04 -3.11 7.40
C THR A 445 34.56 -3.69 6.09
N SER A 446 35.81 -3.38 5.73
CA SER A 446 36.47 -3.99 4.56
C SER A 446 36.72 -5.47 4.78
N VAL A 447 36.29 -6.28 3.82
CA VAL A 447 36.39 -7.74 3.87
C VAL A 447 37.05 -8.23 2.58
N SER A 448 38.04 -9.11 2.71
CA SER A 448 38.67 -9.74 1.54
C SER A 448 37.69 -10.67 0.81
N TRP A 449 37.88 -10.87 -0.48
CA TRP A 449 36.99 -11.69 -1.31
C TRP A 449 36.87 -13.14 -0.83
N ASP A 450 37.95 -13.72 -0.30
CA ASP A 450 37.96 -15.05 0.29
C ASP A 450 37.12 -15.19 1.58
N GLN A 451 36.81 -14.06 2.22
CA GLN A 451 35.97 -13.98 3.41
C GLN A 451 34.58 -13.39 3.12
N GLY A 452 34.28 -13.17 1.83
CA GLY A 452 33.01 -12.61 1.38
C GLY A 452 31.83 -13.52 1.71
N LEU A 453 30.75 -12.92 2.21
CA LEU A 453 29.52 -13.61 2.58
C LEU A 453 28.31 -12.94 1.92
N PRO A 454 27.22 -13.68 1.67
CA PRO A 454 25.98 -13.11 1.17
C PRO A 454 25.52 -11.93 2.04
N GLY A 455 25.21 -10.80 1.38
CA GLY A 455 24.85 -9.56 2.04
C GLY A 455 25.99 -8.52 2.12
N ASP A 456 27.23 -8.89 1.80
CA ASP A 456 28.29 -7.90 1.64
C ASP A 456 28.04 -7.03 0.38
N ILE A 457 28.57 -5.83 0.36
CA ILE A 457 28.45 -4.92 -0.76
C ILE A 457 29.66 -5.02 -1.67
N VAL A 458 29.41 -5.20 -2.95
CA VAL A 458 30.40 -5.07 -4.03
C VAL A 458 30.40 -3.62 -4.51
N GLY A 459 31.54 -2.96 -4.47
CA GLY A 459 31.73 -1.62 -5.00
C GLY A 459 32.31 -1.64 -6.42
N PHE A 460 31.86 -0.68 -7.26
CA PHE A 460 32.39 -0.39 -8.60
C PHE A 460 32.48 1.12 -8.80
N PRO A 461 33.26 1.63 -9.73
CA PRO A 461 33.22 3.05 -10.08
C PRO A 461 31.78 3.52 -10.38
N GLY A 462 31.19 4.35 -9.47
CA GLY A 462 29.85 4.90 -9.60
C GLY A 462 28.70 3.91 -9.33
N HIS A 463 28.98 2.69 -8.87
CA HIS A 463 27.96 1.66 -8.71
C HIS A 463 28.21 0.76 -7.50
N VAL A 464 27.15 0.13 -6.98
CA VAL A 464 27.19 -0.89 -5.92
C VAL A 464 26.19 -2.01 -6.18
N ALA A 465 26.49 -3.20 -5.66
CA ALA A 465 25.63 -4.39 -5.72
C ALA A 465 25.68 -5.17 -4.42
N ILE A 466 24.74 -6.09 -4.21
CA ILE A 466 24.79 -7.05 -3.09
C ILE A 466 25.47 -8.34 -3.55
N TYR A 467 26.48 -8.76 -2.83
CA TYR A 467 27.14 -10.05 -3.02
C TYR A 467 26.25 -11.19 -2.50
N LEU A 468 26.09 -12.23 -3.29
CA LEU A 468 25.27 -13.39 -2.96
C LEU A 468 26.11 -14.64 -2.62
N GLY A 469 27.43 -14.51 -2.61
CA GLY A 469 28.34 -15.63 -2.45
C GLY A 469 28.70 -16.31 -3.78
N GLU A 470 29.47 -17.39 -3.67
CA GLU A 470 29.78 -18.27 -4.80
C GLU A 470 28.78 -19.43 -4.83
N ILE A 471 28.24 -19.69 -6.00
CA ILE A 471 27.35 -20.82 -6.28
C ILE A 471 28.01 -21.62 -7.40
N ASP A 472 28.37 -22.88 -7.11
CA ASP A 472 29.09 -23.77 -8.02
C ASP A 472 30.40 -23.13 -8.59
N GLY A 473 31.14 -22.38 -7.71
CA GLY A 473 32.39 -21.71 -8.03
C GLY A 473 32.27 -20.44 -8.85
N THR A 474 31.06 -19.91 -9.03
CA THR A 474 30.77 -18.63 -9.69
C THR A 474 30.22 -17.64 -8.69
N PRO A 475 30.83 -16.44 -8.54
CA PRO A 475 30.30 -15.38 -7.71
C PRO A 475 29.08 -14.73 -8.35
N TYR A 476 28.03 -14.44 -7.58
CA TYR A 476 26.79 -13.80 -8.04
C TYR A 476 26.50 -12.51 -7.27
N ILE A 477 25.83 -11.58 -7.96
CA ILE A 477 25.38 -10.31 -7.38
C ILE A 477 23.90 -10.06 -7.69
N LEU A 478 23.23 -9.36 -6.76
CA LEU A 478 21.93 -8.74 -6.98
C LEU A 478 22.16 -7.25 -7.18
N GLU A 479 21.69 -6.70 -8.30
CA GLU A 479 21.92 -5.29 -8.63
C GLU A 479 20.75 -4.60 -9.34
N ALA A 480 20.68 -3.27 -9.17
CA ALA A 480 19.99 -2.31 -10.02
C ALA A 480 21.07 -1.61 -10.84
N SER A 481 21.32 -2.07 -12.07
CA SER A 481 22.55 -1.71 -12.82
C SER A 481 22.44 -0.37 -13.54
N TRP A 482 21.40 -0.15 -14.33
CA TRP A 482 21.22 1.04 -15.17
C TRP A 482 19.79 1.20 -15.69
N VAL A 483 19.46 2.43 -16.12
CA VAL A 483 18.17 2.76 -16.77
C VAL A 483 17.88 1.80 -17.93
N GLY A 484 16.66 1.26 -17.96
CA GLY A 484 16.23 0.28 -18.97
C GLY A 484 16.61 -1.17 -18.65
N THR A 485 17.35 -1.42 -17.55
CA THR A 485 17.66 -2.76 -17.08
C THR A 485 16.87 -3.04 -15.79
N PRO A 486 16.03 -4.07 -15.74
CA PRO A 486 15.34 -4.45 -14.51
C PRO A 486 16.34 -4.96 -13.45
N ILE A 487 15.96 -4.87 -12.18
CA ILE A 487 16.72 -5.46 -11.07
C ILE A 487 16.89 -6.95 -11.32
N HIS A 488 18.11 -7.45 -11.23
CA HIS A 488 18.44 -8.80 -11.62
C HIS A 488 19.52 -9.46 -10.73
N ILE A 489 19.63 -10.79 -10.85
CA ILE A 489 20.72 -11.57 -10.29
C ILE A 489 21.55 -12.14 -11.45
N VAL A 490 22.83 -11.79 -11.48
CA VAL A 490 23.78 -12.15 -12.53
C VAL A 490 25.11 -12.62 -11.95
N PRO A 491 25.91 -13.38 -12.73
CA PRO A 491 27.29 -13.65 -12.37
C PRO A 491 28.09 -12.36 -12.27
N LEU A 492 28.98 -12.26 -11.31
CA LEU A 492 29.96 -11.18 -11.23
C LEU A 492 31.05 -11.39 -12.29
N THR A 493 30.88 -10.80 -13.46
CA THR A 493 31.84 -10.90 -14.58
C THR A 493 32.69 -9.65 -14.77
N ARG A 494 32.33 -8.54 -14.10
CA ARG A 494 33.08 -7.29 -14.14
C ARG A 494 34.36 -7.40 -13.32
N SER A 495 35.47 -6.92 -13.88
CA SER A 495 36.78 -6.89 -13.22
C SER A 495 37.16 -5.55 -12.59
N ASP A 496 36.31 -4.51 -12.77
CA ASP A 496 36.51 -3.16 -12.23
C ASP A 496 35.90 -2.97 -10.83
N HIS A 497 35.58 -4.07 -10.14
CA HIS A 497 35.12 -4.01 -8.76
C HIS A 497 36.23 -3.63 -7.77
N ASP A 498 35.83 -3.13 -6.61
CA ASP A 498 36.75 -2.78 -5.54
C ASP A 498 37.59 -4.03 -5.09
N PRO A 499 38.81 -3.83 -4.63
CA PRO A 499 39.69 -4.92 -4.21
C PRO A 499 39.17 -5.66 -2.95
N GLN A 500 38.18 -5.10 -2.27
CA GLN A 500 37.55 -5.65 -1.08
C GLN A 500 36.05 -5.45 -1.15
N LEU A 501 35.31 -6.29 -0.42
CA LEU A 501 33.88 -6.13 -0.13
C LEU A 501 33.67 -5.21 1.07
N HIS A 502 32.47 -4.66 1.21
CA HIS A 502 32.10 -3.76 2.29
C HIS A 502 30.95 -4.38 3.10
N ARG A 503 31.22 -4.68 4.39
CA ARG A 503 30.27 -5.33 5.29
C ARG A 503 29.62 -4.33 6.23
N TYR A 504 28.29 -4.28 6.24
CA TYR A 504 27.49 -3.36 7.05
C TYR A 504 26.62 -4.05 8.11
N TRP A 505 26.63 -5.36 8.17
CA TRP A 505 25.72 -6.16 8.99
C TRP A 505 26.42 -6.83 10.20
N THR A 506 27.42 -6.21 10.75
CA THR A 506 28.13 -6.66 11.97
C THR A 506 27.88 -5.73 13.14
#